data_a036adf7c46476bb10e86884a2b19669
#
_entry.id   a036adf7c46476bb10e86884a2b19669
#
_cell.length_a   1.000
_cell.length_b   1.000
_cell.length_c   1.000
_cell.angle_alpha   90.00
_cell.angle_beta   90.00
_cell.angle_gamma   90.00
#
_symmetry.space_group_name_H-M   'P 1'
#
loop_
_entity.id
_entity.type
_entity.pdbx_description
1 polymer ?
#
loop_
_entity_poly.entity_id
_entity_poly.type
_entity_poly.pdbx_seq_one_letter_code
_entity_poly.pdbx_strand_id
1 'polypeptide(L)'
;MRKKVISSIFIFLLVLCSLHISSFAGVDQVKLFLSTELTSTSFGSQATNYAADTFEKLGYDIQRPSIPLRYFVTNSKAVVMDYIRGTGDNYAFFVFAHGGTGHFAMKADDINQYIFYNEITGAWHLVFINSCNSMADTSLAEAFRTVGYSNRASLGWFNSVTDGASAEWWGYFKNYAGSMNLRDACLEAASHCQHSTPIRIYGDTSWYGYAWD
;
A
#
# COMPACT_ATOMS: atom_id res chain seq x y z
N MET A 1 -15.57 13.03 -58.14
CA MET A 1 -14.36 13.05 -57.28
C MET A 1 -14.61 13.55 -55.85
N ARG A 2 -15.61 14.41 -55.54
CA ARG A 2 -15.83 14.96 -54.18
C ARG A 2 -16.31 13.94 -53.10
N LYS A 3 -17.03 12.87 -53.49
CA LYS A 3 -17.56 11.89 -52.49
C LYS A 3 -16.48 10.98 -51.88
N LYS A 4 -15.36 10.71 -52.55
CA LYS A 4 -14.26 9.85 -52.04
C LYS A 4 -13.38 10.58 -51.03
N VAL A 5 -13.24 11.91 -51.11
CA VAL A 5 -12.41 12.70 -50.18
C VAL A 5 -13.09 12.82 -48.83
N ILE A 6 -14.42 12.97 -48.78
CA ILE A 6 -15.19 13.09 -47.54
C ILE A 6 -15.12 11.79 -46.73
N SER A 7 -15.18 10.63 -47.41
CA SER A 7 -15.10 9.32 -46.74
C SER A 7 -13.72 9.08 -46.10
N SER A 8 -12.64 9.51 -46.74
CA SER A 8 -11.28 9.36 -46.22
C SER A 8 -11.02 10.27 -45.03
N ILE A 9 -11.54 11.47 -45.02
CA ILE A 9 -11.42 12.41 -43.87
C ILE A 9 -12.20 11.89 -42.68
N PHE A 10 -13.39 11.29 -42.87
CA PHE A 10 -14.19 10.74 -41.78
C PHE A 10 -13.54 9.51 -41.14
N ILE A 11 -12.90 8.64 -41.94
CA ILE A 11 -12.16 7.49 -41.43
C ILE A 11 -10.92 7.95 -40.66
N PHE A 12 -10.21 8.98 -41.13
CA PHE A 12 -9.03 9.51 -40.45
C PHE A 12 -9.39 10.21 -39.13
N LEU A 13 -10.51 10.90 -39.06
CA LEU A 13 -11.03 11.47 -37.81
C LEU A 13 -11.49 10.39 -36.82
N LEU A 14 -12.10 9.30 -37.27
CA LEU A 14 -12.48 8.17 -36.43
C LEU A 14 -11.24 7.42 -35.88
N VAL A 15 -10.21 7.26 -36.67
CA VAL A 15 -8.93 6.66 -36.23
C VAL A 15 -8.21 7.60 -35.25
N LEU A 16 -8.20 8.90 -35.48
CA LEU A 16 -7.66 9.88 -34.52
C LEU A 16 -8.45 9.93 -33.22
N CYS A 17 -9.78 9.83 -33.25
CA CYS A 17 -10.58 9.73 -32.04
C CYS A 17 -10.37 8.40 -31.28
N SER A 18 -10.14 7.29 -31.99
CA SER A 18 -9.85 6.01 -31.34
C SER A 18 -8.41 5.94 -30.77
N LEU A 19 -7.48 6.75 -31.27
CA LEU A 19 -6.13 6.87 -30.73
C LEU A 19 -6.04 7.81 -29.51
N HIS A 20 -7.10 8.58 -29.21
CA HIS A 20 -7.17 9.48 -28.05
C HIS A 20 -8.04 8.95 -26.92
N ILE A 21 -8.56 7.72 -27.04
CA ILE A 21 -9.03 6.96 -25.88
C ILE A 21 -7.86 6.09 -25.38
N SER A 22 -6.73 6.70 -25.12
CA SER A 22 -5.94 6.27 -23.98
C SER A 22 -6.84 6.56 -22.79
N SER A 23 -7.55 5.56 -22.30
CA SER A 23 -8.02 5.63 -20.93
C SER A 23 -6.77 6.04 -20.15
N PHE A 24 -6.79 7.19 -19.53
CA PHE A 24 -6.03 7.44 -18.34
C PHE A 24 -6.61 6.47 -17.31
N ALA A 25 -6.26 5.21 -17.40
CA ALA A 25 -6.27 4.34 -16.26
C ALA A 25 -5.40 5.10 -15.25
N GLY A 26 -6.02 5.60 -14.19
CA GLY A 26 -5.29 6.35 -13.18
C GLY A 26 -4.13 5.46 -12.76
N VAL A 27 -2.91 5.99 -12.78
CA VAL A 27 -1.75 5.23 -12.32
C VAL A 27 -2.02 4.89 -10.87
N ASP A 28 -2.04 3.60 -10.53
CA ASP A 28 -2.25 3.17 -9.15
C ASP A 28 -1.18 3.76 -8.27
N GLN A 29 -1.60 4.51 -7.27
CA GLN A 29 -0.72 5.31 -6.43
C GLN A 29 -0.56 4.68 -5.06
N VAL A 30 0.61 4.88 -4.47
CA VAL A 30 0.87 4.56 -3.07
C VAL A 30 1.47 5.75 -2.34
N LYS A 31 0.99 6.02 -1.12
CA LYS A 31 1.71 6.84 -0.13
C LYS A 31 2.23 5.97 0.99
N LEU A 32 3.48 6.23 1.34
CA LEU A 32 4.13 5.59 2.46
C LEU A 32 4.33 6.62 3.57
N PHE A 33 3.96 6.24 4.78
CA PHE A 33 4.10 7.07 5.97
C PHE A 33 4.99 6.39 7.01
N LEU A 34 5.88 7.17 7.62
CA LEU A 34 6.71 6.75 8.74
C LEU A 34 6.46 7.69 9.91
N SER A 35 6.10 7.12 11.07
CA SER A 35 6.01 7.91 12.31
C SER A 35 7.37 8.50 12.66
N THR A 36 7.41 9.78 13.04
CA THR A 36 8.65 10.46 13.44
C THR A 36 9.33 9.76 14.61
N GLU A 37 8.57 9.15 15.51
CA GLU A 37 9.11 8.41 16.67
C GLU A 37 9.96 7.20 16.25
N LEU A 38 9.63 6.60 15.10
CA LEU A 38 10.33 5.42 14.57
C LEU A 38 11.49 5.77 13.63
N THR A 39 11.77 7.07 13.43
CA THR A 39 12.96 7.52 12.68
C THR A 39 14.24 7.48 13.52
N SER A 40 14.12 7.40 14.85
CA SER A 40 15.27 7.34 15.76
C SER A 40 16.11 6.07 15.60
N THR A 41 15.53 5.02 15.05
CA THR A 41 16.23 3.81 14.66
C THR A 41 16.42 3.76 13.14
N SER A 42 17.56 3.22 12.67
CA SER A 42 17.79 3.00 11.24
C SER A 42 16.76 2.02 10.62
N PHE A 43 16.15 1.17 11.44
CA PHE A 43 15.23 0.12 11.01
C PHE A 43 13.91 0.66 10.45
N GLY A 44 13.33 1.72 11.04
CA GLY A 44 12.10 2.33 10.53
C GLY A 44 12.26 2.86 9.11
N SER A 45 13.33 3.62 8.89
CA SER A 45 13.68 4.12 7.55
C SER A 45 14.03 2.99 6.58
N GLN A 46 14.73 1.95 7.04
CA GLN A 46 15.11 0.81 6.21
C GLN A 46 13.88 0.01 5.76
N ALA A 47 12.98 -0.35 6.68
CA ALA A 47 11.75 -1.05 6.37
C ALA A 47 10.88 -0.26 5.39
N THR A 48 10.75 1.06 5.61
CA THR A 48 9.96 1.93 4.73
C THR A 48 10.56 2.04 3.32
N ASN A 49 11.89 2.07 3.19
CA ASN A 49 12.55 2.03 1.88
C ASN A 49 12.34 0.69 1.17
N TYR A 50 12.42 -0.44 1.88
CA TYR A 50 12.14 -1.75 1.31
C TYR A 50 10.67 -1.89 0.89
N ALA A 51 9.75 -1.31 1.65
CA ALA A 51 8.35 -1.22 1.24
C ALA A 51 8.20 -0.41 -0.04
N ALA A 52 8.88 0.73 -0.16
CA ALA A 52 8.88 1.53 -1.38
C ALA A 52 9.42 0.75 -2.59
N ASP A 53 10.55 0.03 -2.44
CA ASP A 53 11.07 -0.86 -3.49
C ASP A 53 10.04 -1.91 -3.92
N THR A 54 9.30 -2.45 -2.93
CA THR A 54 8.25 -3.45 -3.17
C THR A 54 7.09 -2.86 -3.96
N PHE A 55 6.55 -1.72 -3.55
CA PHE A 55 5.43 -1.09 -4.26
C PHE A 55 5.80 -0.66 -5.68
N GLU A 56 7.01 -0.12 -5.90
CA GLU A 56 7.49 0.18 -7.26
C GLU A 56 7.59 -1.09 -8.12
N LYS A 57 8.11 -2.19 -7.57
CA LYS A 57 8.18 -3.49 -8.26
C LYS A 57 6.80 -4.04 -8.62
N LEU A 58 5.79 -3.78 -7.78
CA LEU A 58 4.39 -4.15 -8.01
C LEU A 58 3.66 -3.18 -8.96
N GLY A 59 4.32 -2.15 -9.47
CA GLY A 59 3.76 -1.23 -10.46
C GLY A 59 3.07 0.00 -9.88
N TYR A 60 3.10 0.22 -8.57
CA TYR A 60 2.53 1.42 -7.96
C TYR A 60 3.44 2.65 -8.14
N ASP A 61 2.83 3.79 -8.45
CA ASP A 61 3.52 5.08 -8.45
C ASP A 61 3.62 5.66 -7.04
N ILE A 62 4.85 5.85 -6.56
CA ILE A 62 5.08 6.39 -5.22
C ILE A 62 4.86 7.89 -5.19
N GLN A 63 3.86 8.33 -4.44
CA GLN A 63 3.63 9.72 -4.13
C GLN A 63 4.69 10.23 -3.14
N ARG A 64 5.62 11.06 -3.59
CA ARG A 64 6.79 11.52 -2.83
C ARG A 64 6.55 12.89 -2.21
N PRO A 65 6.96 13.14 -0.96
CA PRO A 65 6.91 14.49 -0.38
C PRO A 65 7.92 15.43 -1.03
N SER A 66 9.12 14.93 -1.36
CA SER A 66 10.21 15.64 -2.02
C SER A 66 11.33 14.68 -2.41
N ILE A 67 12.08 14.98 -3.45
CA ILE A 67 13.31 14.23 -3.79
C ILE A 67 14.40 14.60 -2.77
N PRO A 68 15.12 13.63 -2.15
CA PRO A 68 15.13 12.19 -2.46
C PRO A 68 14.15 11.32 -1.64
N LEU A 69 13.32 11.90 -0.79
CA LEU A 69 12.46 11.13 0.12
C LEU A 69 11.35 10.40 -0.64
N ARG A 70 11.18 9.11 -0.34
CA ARG A 70 10.17 8.23 -0.93
C ARG A 70 8.95 8.03 -0.02
N TYR A 71 8.95 8.62 1.17
CA TYR A 71 7.89 8.49 2.18
C TYR A 71 7.75 9.78 2.99
N PHE A 72 6.58 9.94 3.59
CA PHE A 72 6.26 11.06 4.46
C PHE A 72 6.63 10.73 5.90
N VAL A 73 7.44 11.56 6.54
CA VAL A 73 7.73 11.47 7.97
C VAL A 73 6.80 12.42 8.72
N THR A 74 5.96 11.87 9.60
CA THR A 74 4.95 12.69 10.32
C THR A 74 4.51 12.03 11.61
N ASN A 75 4.14 12.88 12.60
CA ASN A 75 3.39 12.46 13.79
C ASN A 75 1.90 12.82 13.70
N SER A 76 1.49 13.41 12.59
CA SER A 76 0.15 13.98 12.45
C SER A 76 -0.83 12.96 11.87
N LYS A 77 -1.82 12.57 12.66
CA LYS A 77 -3.01 11.86 12.20
C LYS A 77 -3.69 12.58 11.03
N ALA A 78 -3.83 13.91 11.09
CA ALA A 78 -4.51 14.68 10.05
C ALA A 78 -3.88 14.48 8.67
N VAL A 79 -2.55 14.50 8.58
CA VAL A 79 -1.80 14.29 7.33
C VAL A 79 -2.07 12.91 6.73
N VAL A 80 -2.14 11.87 7.57
CA VAL A 80 -2.44 10.50 7.11
C VAL A 80 -3.92 10.37 6.71
N MET A 81 -4.83 10.94 7.51
CA MET A 81 -6.26 10.88 7.25
C MET A 81 -6.69 11.66 6.01
N ASP A 82 -6.02 12.75 5.66
CA ASP A 82 -6.25 13.47 4.40
C ASP A 82 -6.01 12.56 3.19
N TYR A 83 -5.02 11.68 3.27
CA TYR A 83 -4.81 10.68 2.23
C TYR A 83 -5.87 9.57 2.27
N ILE A 84 -6.13 9.01 3.45
CA ILE A 84 -7.07 7.89 3.61
C ILE A 84 -8.48 8.29 3.17
N ARG A 85 -8.92 9.53 3.43
CA ARG A 85 -10.27 10.01 3.08
C ARG A 85 -10.43 10.45 1.63
N GLY A 86 -9.34 10.79 0.97
CA GLY A 86 -9.36 11.38 -0.39
C GLY A 86 -9.33 10.39 -1.54
N THR A 87 -9.36 9.08 -1.25
CA THR A 87 -9.08 8.08 -2.26
C THR A 87 -10.30 7.45 -2.90
N GLY A 88 -10.22 7.26 -4.23
CA GLY A 88 -11.07 6.36 -4.98
C GLY A 88 -10.53 4.91 -4.97
N ASP A 89 -11.11 4.06 -5.82
CA ASP A 89 -10.57 2.72 -6.09
C ASP A 89 -9.20 2.85 -6.77
N ASN A 90 -8.23 2.02 -6.52
CA ASN A 90 -6.90 1.96 -7.16
C ASN A 90 -5.75 2.57 -6.36
N TYR A 91 -5.82 2.53 -5.05
CA TYR A 91 -4.75 3.04 -4.22
C TYR A 91 -4.15 1.97 -3.32
N ALA A 92 -2.84 2.11 -3.06
CA ALA A 92 -2.18 1.36 -2.02
C ALA A 92 -1.78 2.28 -0.86
N PHE A 93 -1.66 1.70 0.33
CA PHE A 93 -1.33 2.41 1.54
C PHE A 93 -0.30 1.64 2.35
N PHE A 94 0.72 2.34 2.81
CA PHE A 94 1.68 1.83 3.76
C PHE A 94 1.86 2.80 4.91
N VAL A 95 1.89 2.28 6.12
CA VAL A 95 2.27 3.05 7.31
C VAL A 95 3.17 2.23 8.21
N PHE A 96 4.27 2.84 8.66
CA PHE A 96 5.08 2.33 9.76
C PHE A 96 4.88 3.22 10.98
N ALA A 97 4.19 2.69 11.97
CA ALA A 97 3.72 3.43 13.14
C ALA A 97 3.63 2.50 14.36
N HIS A 98 3.37 3.07 15.53
CA HIS A 98 2.91 2.29 16.68
C HIS A 98 1.50 1.76 16.43
N GLY A 99 1.03 0.78 17.22
CA GLY A 99 -0.34 0.34 17.06
C GLY A 99 -0.77 -0.77 18.00
N GLY A 100 -2.00 -1.18 17.79
CA GLY A 100 -2.70 -2.22 18.49
C GLY A 100 -3.89 -2.73 17.69
N THR A 101 -4.67 -3.62 18.29
CA THR A 101 -5.85 -4.17 17.65
C THR A 101 -6.84 -3.06 17.26
N GLY A 102 -7.22 -3.00 16.00
CA GLY A 102 -8.20 -2.04 15.47
C GLY A 102 -7.71 -0.59 15.33
N HIS A 103 -6.41 -0.31 15.51
CA HIS A 103 -5.86 1.03 15.33
C HIS A 103 -4.37 1.01 15.02
N PHE A 104 -3.87 2.14 14.49
CA PHE A 104 -2.46 2.48 14.47
C PHE A 104 -2.26 3.94 14.91
N ALA A 105 -1.08 4.28 15.42
CA ALA A 105 -0.83 5.56 16.07
C ALA A 105 0.41 6.24 15.48
N MET A 106 0.25 7.46 14.98
CA MET A 106 1.37 8.25 14.48
C MET A 106 2.25 8.79 15.62
N LYS A 107 1.71 8.81 16.84
CA LYS A 107 2.42 9.13 18.08
C LYS A 107 1.86 8.28 19.23
N ALA A 108 2.73 7.52 19.90
CA ALA A 108 2.30 6.49 20.86
C ALA A 108 1.72 7.05 22.17
N ASP A 109 2.22 8.18 22.63
CA ASP A 109 1.83 8.82 23.89
C ASP A 109 0.68 9.84 23.75
N ASP A 110 0.11 10.00 22.55
CA ASP A 110 -0.96 10.96 22.27
C ASP A 110 -2.15 10.28 21.55
N ILE A 111 -3.21 10.02 22.31
CA ILE A 111 -4.44 9.39 21.79
C ILE A 111 -5.07 10.16 20.62
N ASN A 112 -4.84 11.47 20.51
CA ASN A 112 -5.34 12.29 19.41
C ASN A 112 -4.62 11.96 18.08
N GLN A 113 -3.50 11.26 18.13
CA GLN A 113 -2.76 10.80 16.95
C GLN A 113 -3.05 9.33 16.60
N TYR A 114 -4.02 8.70 17.26
CA TYR A 114 -4.49 7.35 16.94
C TYR A 114 -5.51 7.39 15.82
N ILE A 115 -5.38 6.48 14.87
CA ILE A 115 -6.29 6.27 13.75
C ILE A 115 -7.00 4.95 14.00
N PHE A 116 -8.28 5.03 14.36
CA PHE A 116 -9.11 3.86 14.63
C PHE A 116 -9.80 3.38 13.35
N TYR A 117 -10.09 2.08 13.28
CA TYR A 117 -10.73 1.44 12.14
C TYR A 117 -12.03 2.13 11.69
N ASN A 118 -12.83 2.65 12.61
CA ASN A 118 -14.11 3.33 12.32
C ASN A 118 -13.96 4.74 11.71
N GLU A 119 -12.74 5.26 11.64
CA GLU A 119 -12.45 6.54 10.98
C GLU A 119 -12.00 6.38 9.53
N ILE A 120 -11.68 5.15 9.12
CA ILE A 120 -11.15 4.82 7.80
C ILE A 120 -12.32 4.68 6.82
N THR A 121 -12.14 5.26 5.64
CA THR A 121 -13.15 5.21 4.56
C THR A 121 -12.46 4.91 3.23
N GLY A 122 -13.27 4.47 2.24
CA GLY A 122 -12.75 4.16 0.91
C GLY A 122 -12.54 2.67 0.69
N ALA A 123 -12.16 2.32 -0.53
CA ALA A 123 -11.87 0.97 -0.96
C ALA A 123 -10.43 0.93 -1.48
N TRP A 124 -9.64 -0.01 -0.99
CA TRP A 124 -8.20 -0.05 -1.18
C TRP A 124 -7.78 -1.36 -1.84
N HIS A 125 -6.75 -1.33 -2.67
CA HIS A 125 -6.21 -2.54 -3.28
C HIS A 125 -5.20 -3.21 -2.37
N LEU A 126 -4.10 -2.53 -2.02
CA LEU A 126 -3.04 -3.11 -1.21
C LEU A 126 -2.73 -2.21 -0.02
N VAL A 127 -2.94 -2.74 1.17
CA VAL A 127 -2.71 -2.02 2.43
C VAL A 127 -1.67 -2.79 3.24
N PHE A 128 -0.66 -2.09 3.74
CA PHE A 128 0.23 -2.64 4.74
C PHE A 128 0.31 -1.72 5.96
N ILE A 129 -0.19 -2.21 7.09
CA ILE A 129 -0.09 -1.51 8.36
C ILE A 129 1.02 -2.15 9.18
N ASN A 130 2.21 -1.55 9.08
CA ASN A 130 3.42 -1.99 9.76
C ASN A 130 3.43 -1.45 11.20
N SER A 131 2.54 -1.98 12.02
CA SER A 131 2.40 -1.65 13.44
C SER A 131 2.01 -2.87 14.25
N CYS A 132 2.40 -2.92 15.52
CA CYS A 132 2.09 -4.04 16.41
C CYS A 132 0.60 -4.36 16.44
N ASN A 133 0.24 -5.64 16.40
CA ASN A 133 -1.14 -6.15 16.48
C ASN A 133 -2.12 -5.56 15.44
N SER A 134 -1.62 -4.97 14.35
CA SER A 134 -2.46 -4.32 13.33
C SER A 134 -3.44 -5.29 12.64
N MET A 135 -3.05 -6.55 12.53
CA MET A 135 -3.89 -7.63 11.98
C MET A 135 -4.20 -8.72 13.02
N ALA A 136 -4.32 -8.33 14.29
CA ALA A 136 -4.78 -9.25 15.36
C ALA A 136 -6.22 -9.71 15.12
N ASP A 137 -7.05 -8.85 14.51
CA ASP A 137 -8.39 -9.16 14.04
C ASP A 137 -8.63 -8.57 12.61
N THR A 138 -9.85 -8.66 12.11
CA THR A 138 -10.22 -8.18 10.76
C THR A 138 -10.58 -6.70 10.69
N SER A 139 -10.70 -5.99 11.81
CA SER A 139 -11.32 -4.65 11.87
C SER A 139 -10.67 -3.62 10.93
N LEU A 140 -9.33 -3.55 10.90
CA LEU A 140 -8.62 -2.66 9.99
C LEU A 140 -8.78 -3.10 8.52
N ALA A 141 -8.68 -4.40 8.24
CA ALA A 141 -8.83 -4.91 6.87
C ALA A 141 -10.25 -4.70 6.32
N GLU A 142 -11.28 -4.85 7.16
CA GLU A 142 -12.67 -4.52 6.81
C GLU A 142 -12.86 -3.03 6.58
N ALA A 143 -12.25 -2.17 7.41
CA ALA A 143 -12.29 -0.72 7.26
C ALA A 143 -11.68 -0.26 5.93
N PHE A 144 -10.59 -0.86 5.48
CA PHE A 144 -9.97 -0.63 4.18
C PHE A 144 -10.69 -1.36 3.03
N ARG A 145 -11.77 -2.10 3.31
CA ARG A 145 -12.57 -2.86 2.34
C ARG A 145 -11.74 -3.82 1.48
N THR A 146 -10.80 -4.52 2.10
CA THR A 146 -10.01 -5.54 1.42
C THR A 146 -10.57 -6.94 1.62
N VAL A 147 -11.37 -7.16 2.68
CA VAL A 147 -11.97 -8.47 2.98
C VAL A 147 -13.16 -8.75 2.06
N GLY A 148 -13.17 -9.92 1.44
CA GLY A 148 -14.28 -10.38 0.57
C GLY A 148 -14.24 -9.83 -0.86
N TYR A 149 -13.15 -9.20 -1.27
CA TYR A 149 -12.97 -8.70 -2.63
C TYR A 149 -11.75 -9.36 -3.30
N SER A 150 -11.86 -9.62 -4.62
CA SER A 150 -10.72 -10.04 -5.44
C SER A 150 -9.75 -8.88 -5.64
N ASN A 151 -8.46 -9.19 -5.80
CA ASN A 151 -7.39 -8.23 -6.04
C ASN A 151 -7.28 -7.13 -4.97
N ARG A 152 -7.63 -7.48 -3.72
CA ARG A 152 -7.50 -6.59 -2.57
C ARG A 152 -6.97 -7.35 -1.37
N ALA A 153 -5.98 -6.78 -0.70
CA ALA A 153 -5.40 -7.38 0.49
C ALA A 153 -4.92 -6.34 1.50
N SER A 154 -5.09 -6.67 2.77
CA SER A 154 -4.44 -5.96 3.89
C SER A 154 -3.46 -6.89 4.58
N LEU A 155 -2.27 -6.39 4.84
CA LEU A 155 -1.19 -7.09 5.51
C LEU A 155 -0.78 -6.33 6.77
N GLY A 156 -0.30 -7.06 7.74
CA GLY A 156 0.23 -6.49 8.99
C GLY A 156 0.59 -7.57 9.99
N TRP A 157 0.85 -7.18 11.22
CA TRP A 157 1.34 -8.08 12.25
C TRP A 157 0.21 -8.59 13.14
N PHE A 158 0.19 -9.90 13.35
CA PHE A 158 -0.77 -10.54 14.26
C PHE A 158 -0.45 -10.23 15.73
N ASN A 159 0.85 -10.15 16.06
CA ASN A 159 1.35 -9.84 17.39
C ASN A 159 2.27 -8.60 17.34
N SER A 160 2.88 -8.29 18.47
CA SER A 160 3.94 -7.29 18.53
C SER A 160 5.14 -7.71 17.68
N VAL A 161 5.73 -6.75 17.00
CA VAL A 161 6.92 -6.91 16.17
C VAL A 161 7.93 -5.82 16.54
N THR A 162 9.21 -6.16 16.56
CA THR A 162 10.27 -5.16 16.71
C THR A 162 10.58 -4.51 15.37
N ASP A 163 11.09 -3.27 15.39
CA ASP A 163 11.50 -2.55 14.18
C ASP A 163 12.53 -3.34 13.37
N GLY A 164 13.49 -4.01 14.06
CA GLY A 164 14.50 -4.83 13.41
C GLY A 164 13.92 -6.06 12.72
N ALA A 165 12.99 -6.79 13.37
CA ALA A 165 12.31 -7.93 12.76
C ALA A 165 11.45 -7.50 11.55
N SER A 166 10.80 -6.36 11.66
CA SER A 166 10.05 -5.78 10.54
C SER A 166 10.96 -5.42 9.36
N ALA A 167 12.09 -4.75 9.61
CA ALA A 167 13.04 -4.40 8.57
C ALA A 167 13.66 -5.64 7.90
N GLU A 168 13.98 -6.67 8.69
CA GLU A 168 14.47 -7.94 8.18
C GLU A 168 13.46 -8.60 7.25
N TRP A 169 12.19 -8.69 7.68
CA TRP A 169 11.12 -9.29 6.88
C TRP A 169 10.91 -8.52 5.56
N TRP A 170 10.84 -7.20 5.59
CA TRP A 170 10.71 -6.37 4.39
C TRP A 170 11.89 -6.54 3.43
N GLY A 171 13.11 -6.73 3.96
CA GLY A 171 14.30 -7.02 3.17
C GLY A 171 14.18 -8.30 2.35
N TYR A 172 13.52 -9.33 2.88
CA TYR A 172 13.22 -10.56 2.14
C TYR A 172 11.97 -10.44 1.29
N PHE A 173 10.87 -9.88 1.81
CA PHE A 173 9.60 -9.80 1.10
C PHE A 173 9.71 -9.07 -0.25
N LYS A 174 10.47 -7.99 -0.35
CA LYS A 174 10.71 -7.29 -1.61
C LYS A 174 11.28 -8.18 -2.72
N ASN A 175 11.98 -9.26 -2.38
CA ASN A 175 12.55 -10.17 -3.37
C ASN A 175 11.47 -11.10 -3.96
N TYR A 176 10.47 -11.46 -3.17
CA TYR A 176 9.43 -12.42 -3.53
C TYR A 176 8.14 -11.78 -4.04
N ALA A 177 7.82 -10.55 -3.60
CA ALA A 177 6.64 -9.81 -4.04
C ALA A 177 6.57 -9.72 -5.57
N GLY A 178 5.40 -9.99 -6.14
CA GLY A 178 5.15 -10.01 -7.58
C GLY A 178 5.67 -11.25 -8.32
N SER A 179 6.54 -12.07 -7.74
CA SER A 179 7.00 -13.32 -8.35
C SER A 179 6.16 -14.54 -7.94
N MET A 180 5.40 -14.41 -6.87
CA MET A 180 4.43 -15.39 -6.36
C MET A 180 3.26 -14.65 -5.72
N ASN A 181 2.16 -15.34 -5.39
CA ASN A 181 1.04 -14.72 -4.72
C ASN A 181 1.43 -14.17 -3.34
N LEU A 182 0.62 -13.25 -2.80
CA LEU A 182 0.94 -12.54 -1.55
C LEU A 182 1.16 -13.48 -0.37
N ARG A 183 0.36 -14.56 -0.27
CA ARG A 183 0.51 -15.53 0.81
C ARG A 183 1.87 -16.21 0.77
N ASP A 184 2.22 -16.75 -0.39
CA ASP A 184 3.47 -17.50 -0.54
C ASP A 184 4.68 -16.57 -0.40
N ALA A 185 4.61 -15.34 -0.93
CA ALA A 185 5.65 -14.32 -0.73
C ALA A 185 5.87 -13.97 0.75
N CYS A 186 4.79 -13.85 1.52
CA CYS A 186 4.88 -13.58 2.96
C CYS A 186 5.48 -14.75 3.73
N LEU A 187 5.08 -15.97 3.43
CA LEU A 187 5.60 -17.18 4.08
C LEU A 187 7.08 -17.39 3.75
N GLU A 188 7.45 -17.20 2.49
CA GLU A 188 8.84 -17.32 2.05
C GLU A 188 9.72 -16.26 2.73
N ALA A 189 9.29 -15.00 2.76
CA ALA A 189 10.01 -13.96 3.49
C ALA A 189 10.19 -14.32 4.98
N ALA A 190 9.13 -14.79 5.63
CA ALA A 190 9.17 -15.17 7.04
C ALA A 190 10.11 -16.35 7.30
N SER A 191 10.23 -17.29 6.35
CA SER A 191 11.12 -18.47 6.49
C SER A 191 12.61 -18.12 6.54
N HIS A 192 12.98 -16.97 6.00
CA HIS A 192 14.36 -16.46 6.00
C HIS A 192 14.69 -15.57 7.20
N CYS A 193 13.69 -15.09 7.94
CA CYS A 193 13.89 -14.21 9.08
C CYS A 193 14.46 -14.98 10.30
N GLN A 194 15.41 -14.37 10.98
CA GLN A 194 15.94 -14.88 12.24
C GLN A 194 15.01 -14.60 13.42
N HIS A 195 14.16 -13.57 13.30
CA HIS A 195 13.21 -13.16 14.31
C HIS A 195 11.79 -13.62 13.96
N SER A 196 10.97 -13.82 14.96
CA SER A 196 9.54 -14.10 14.74
C SER A 196 8.87 -12.93 14.03
N THR A 197 8.27 -13.22 12.89
CA THR A 197 7.54 -12.25 12.06
C THR A 197 6.10 -12.73 11.86
N PRO A 198 5.22 -12.52 12.84
CA PRO A 198 3.85 -13.04 12.82
C PRO A 198 2.97 -12.24 11.85
N ILE A 199 3.29 -12.33 10.56
CA ILE A 199 2.55 -11.68 9.49
C ILE A 199 1.17 -12.32 9.29
N ARG A 200 0.16 -11.51 9.04
CA ARG A 200 -1.17 -11.96 8.65
C ARG A 200 -1.68 -11.15 7.46
N ILE A 201 -2.45 -11.84 6.62
CA ILE A 201 -3.06 -11.27 5.43
C ILE A 201 -4.56 -11.49 5.52
N TYR A 202 -5.34 -10.46 5.24
CA TYR A 202 -6.77 -10.51 5.01
C TYR A 202 -7.09 -10.02 3.60
N GLY A 203 -8.10 -10.65 2.96
CA GLY A 203 -8.48 -10.37 1.58
C GLY A 203 -8.02 -11.46 0.62
N ASP A 204 -7.70 -11.10 -0.62
CA ASP A 204 -7.29 -12.06 -1.66
C ASP A 204 -5.82 -12.44 -1.50
N THR A 205 -5.58 -13.57 -0.84
CA THR A 205 -4.23 -14.08 -0.60
C THR A 205 -3.61 -14.76 -1.84
N SER A 206 -4.42 -15.07 -2.85
CA SER A 206 -3.97 -15.65 -4.13
C SER A 206 -3.50 -14.62 -5.14
N TRP A 207 -3.84 -13.35 -4.90
CA TRP A 207 -3.42 -12.23 -5.73
C TRP A 207 -1.90 -11.96 -5.60
N TYR A 208 -1.27 -11.50 -6.68
CA TYR A 208 0.17 -11.18 -6.72
C TYR A 208 0.50 -9.79 -6.19
N GLY A 209 -0.50 -8.96 -5.94
CA GLY A 209 -0.33 -7.60 -5.41
C GLY A 209 -0.05 -6.54 -6.47
N TYR A 210 -0.17 -6.86 -7.74
CA TYR A 210 0.08 -5.89 -8.82
C TYR A 210 -0.96 -4.77 -8.88
N ALA A 211 -0.50 -3.61 -9.31
CA ALA A 211 -1.32 -2.41 -9.47
C ALA A 211 -2.39 -2.53 -10.58
N TRP A 212 -2.21 -3.45 -11.52
CA TRP A 212 -2.98 -3.53 -12.78
C TRP A 212 -3.80 -4.81 -12.95
N ASP A 213 -3.96 -5.60 -11.91
CA ASP A 213 -4.68 -6.89 -11.98
C ASP A 213 -6.20 -6.72 -11.76
#